data_e3cf9993b3a54409a6349530b1c4c791
#
_entry.id   e3cf9993b3a54409a6349530b1c4c791
#
_cell.length_a   1.000
_cell.length_b   1.000
_cell.length_c   1.000
_cell.angle_alpha   90.00
_cell.angle_beta   90.00
_cell.angle_gamma   90.00
#
_symmetry.space_group_name_H-M   'P 1'
#
loop_
_entity.id
_entity.type
_entity.pdbx_description
1 polymer ?
#
loop_
_entity_poly.entity_id
_entity_poly.type
_entity_poly.pdbx_seq_one_letter_code
_entity_poly.pdbx_strand_id
1 'polypeptide(L)'
;MTESFLLQDLIYSAAARTPDAPALVHGANRCTYAELGAAVQALSRGLAAAGLLPGERVAIYLEKRIETVVASFAAPAAGGAFVPLNPLLKPEQVGFILRDCAVRMLITSPDRLALLAPVLAACPSVQQVVLTAGEALIADLPAALDVQGWDAFSLAGAGTGTGTGTGTDVRSIDTDMAAILYTSGSTGQPKGVVLSHRNMVAGAKSVASYLDNRPDDTLLAALPLSFDAGFSQLTTAFHAGARVVLLNYLLPRDVLKAMVAHRVTGLTAVPPLYIQLTQLDWPAGIDAHLRYFANTGGRMPRDTLTALRARVPSAKPFLMYGLTEAFRSTYLPPGEVDRRPDSIGKAIPNAEILVLRPDGSRCDDDEPGELVHRGALVGLGYWNDAEKTAERYKLLPGRAAGLQLPEFAVFSGDTVRRDAAGFLYFVGRRDEMIKTSGYRVSPTEIEEIIYATRLVAECVAFGVDHPVLGQVIQVIATPPPGSDEVDVAALMQQCRRQMPAYMVPAAVDTQAGPLPRNPNGKIDRKLLAATLLAGREA
;
A
#
# COMPACT_ATOMS: atom_id res chain seq x y z
N MET A 1 3.88 -18.20 24.58
CA MET A 1 4.05 -17.15 23.54
C MET A 1 3.21 -15.97 23.98
N THR A 2 3.81 -14.83 24.25
CA THR A 2 3.06 -13.58 24.48
C THR A 2 2.33 -13.22 23.18
N GLU A 3 1.02 -13.22 23.24
CA GLU A 3 0.20 -12.87 22.09
C GLU A 3 0.32 -11.37 21.80
N SER A 4 0.48 -10.99 20.52
CA SER A 4 0.55 -9.59 20.10
C SER A 4 -0.87 -9.03 19.95
N PHE A 5 -1.21 -8.00 20.71
CA PHE A 5 -2.47 -7.25 20.63
C PHE A 5 -2.25 -5.87 20.03
N LEU A 6 -1.14 -5.22 20.39
CA LEU A 6 -0.78 -3.90 19.93
C LEU A 6 0.30 -3.99 18.84
N LEU A 7 0.38 -2.97 18.00
CA LEU A 7 1.29 -2.98 16.84
C LEU A 7 2.75 -3.17 17.25
N GLN A 8 3.21 -2.49 18.30
CA GLN A 8 4.57 -2.62 18.83
C GLN A 8 4.87 -4.00 19.42
N ASP A 9 3.84 -4.76 19.82
CA ASP A 9 4.04 -6.12 20.35
C ASP A 9 4.63 -7.08 19.31
N LEU A 10 4.45 -6.78 18.01
CA LEU A 10 5.08 -7.56 16.94
C LEU A 10 6.61 -7.54 17.07
N ILE A 11 7.19 -6.38 17.45
CA ILE A 11 8.62 -6.22 17.67
C ILE A 11 9.00 -6.76 19.07
N TYR A 12 8.26 -6.39 20.10
CA TYR A 12 8.60 -6.78 21.49
C TYR A 12 8.52 -8.30 21.70
N SER A 13 7.51 -8.94 21.11
CA SER A 13 7.38 -10.40 21.15
C SER A 13 8.51 -11.11 20.41
N ALA A 14 8.97 -10.56 19.28
CA ALA A 14 10.13 -11.09 18.55
C ALA A 14 11.44 -10.87 19.33
N ALA A 15 11.63 -9.68 19.92
CA ALA A 15 12.80 -9.37 20.77
C ALA A 15 12.86 -10.28 22.00
N ALA A 16 11.71 -10.60 22.61
CA ALA A 16 11.68 -11.52 23.75
C ALA A 16 11.98 -12.98 23.37
N ARG A 17 11.65 -13.40 22.14
CA ARG A 17 11.94 -14.76 21.67
C ARG A 17 13.38 -14.93 21.17
N THR A 18 13.86 -13.98 20.38
CA THR A 18 15.13 -14.05 19.66
C THR A 18 15.83 -12.68 19.65
N PRO A 19 16.33 -12.19 20.81
CA PRO A 19 16.87 -10.84 20.96
C PRO A 19 18.00 -10.52 19.98
N ASP A 20 18.91 -11.46 19.76
CA ASP A 20 20.11 -11.30 18.93
C ASP A 20 19.85 -11.57 17.44
N ALA A 21 18.63 -12.01 17.06
CA ALA A 21 18.30 -12.23 15.66
C ALA A 21 18.25 -10.89 14.88
N PRO A 22 18.75 -10.86 13.63
CA PRO A 22 18.73 -9.65 12.82
C PRO A 22 17.29 -9.28 12.47
N ALA A 23 16.86 -8.07 12.82
CA ALA A 23 15.54 -7.53 12.51
C ALA A 23 15.56 -6.66 11.24
N LEU A 24 16.49 -5.72 11.14
CA LEU A 24 16.56 -4.75 10.03
C LEU A 24 17.97 -4.68 9.44
N VAL A 25 18.00 -4.42 8.12
CA VAL A 25 19.22 -4.05 7.38
C VAL A 25 18.90 -2.83 6.52
N HIS A 26 19.73 -1.79 6.61
CA HIS A 26 19.68 -0.60 5.77
C HIS A 26 21.10 -0.19 5.35
N GLY A 27 21.45 -0.44 4.10
CA GLY A 27 22.84 -0.26 3.63
C GLY A 27 23.82 -1.14 4.41
N ALA A 28 24.80 -0.51 5.07
CA ALA A 28 25.74 -1.17 5.95
C ALA A 28 25.22 -1.36 7.39
N ASN A 29 24.17 -0.63 7.78
CA ASN A 29 23.62 -0.65 9.13
C ASN A 29 22.76 -1.89 9.34
N ARG A 30 22.91 -2.50 10.50
CA ARG A 30 22.15 -3.66 10.96
C ARG A 30 21.56 -3.37 12.33
N CYS A 31 20.41 -3.95 12.61
CA CYS A 31 19.73 -3.82 13.88
C CYS A 31 19.14 -5.19 14.26
N THR A 32 19.44 -5.64 15.46
CA THR A 32 18.84 -6.85 16.06
C THR A 32 17.44 -6.54 16.59
N TYR A 33 16.68 -7.58 16.94
CA TYR A 33 15.37 -7.38 17.56
C TYR A 33 15.44 -6.71 18.94
N ALA A 34 16.49 -7.01 19.73
CA ALA A 34 16.71 -6.34 21.01
C ALA A 34 16.99 -4.85 20.82
N GLU A 35 17.87 -4.48 19.89
CA GLU A 35 18.19 -3.08 19.57
C GLU A 35 16.98 -2.34 19.01
N LEU A 36 16.20 -2.98 18.11
CA LEU A 36 14.97 -2.40 17.57
C LEU A 36 13.94 -2.16 18.66
N GLY A 37 13.71 -3.14 19.53
CA GLY A 37 12.78 -3.02 20.66
C GLY A 37 13.18 -1.90 21.61
N ALA A 38 14.47 -1.82 21.97
CA ALA A 38 15.02 -0.76 22.81
C ALA A 38 14.87 0.63 22.17
N ALA A 39 15.14 0.75 20.86
CA ALA A 39 14.98 2.02 20.13
C ALA A 39 13.51 2.47 20.07
N VAL A 40 12.57 1.54 19.83
CA VAL A 40 11.12 1.84 19.85
C VAL A 40 10.71 2.31 21.25
N GLN A 41 11.16 1.65 22.32
CA GLN A 41 10.85 2.07 23.70
C GLN A 41 11.46 3.44 24.04
N ALA A 42 12.70 3.69 23.63
CA ALA A 42 13.36 4.97 23.91
C ALA A 42 12.62 6.13 23.24
N LEU A 43 12.33 6.01 21.95
CA LEU A 43 11.57 7.04 21.21
C LEU A 43 10.14 7.19 21.72
N SER A 44 9.46 6.10 22.06
CA SER A 44 8.10 6.16 22.63
C SER A 44 8.06 6.97 23.93
N ARG A 45 9.05 6.76 24.83
CA ARG A 45 9.20 7.57 26.05
C ARG A 45 9.52 9.03 25.76
N GLY A 46 10.37 9.29 24.75
CA GLY A 46 10.66 10.66 24.29
C GLY A 46 9.42 11.38 23.81
N LEU A 47 8.59 10.71 22.98
CA LEU A 47 7.32 11.26 22.49
C LEU A 47 6.34 11.58 23.63
N ALA A 48 6.20 10.68 24.60
CA ALA A 48 5.36 10.90 25.77
C ALA A 48 5.89 12.04 26.67
N ALA A 49 7.21 12.09 26.90
CA ALA A 49 7.85 13.16 27.69
C ALA A 49 7.72 14.54 27.02
N ALA A 50 7.70 14.58 25.68
CA ALA A 50 7.42 15.79 24.89
C ALA A 50 5.92 16.14 24.81
N GLY A 51 5.07 15.44 25.57
CA GLY A 51 3.64 15.76 25.73
C GLY A 51 2.75 15.24 24.60
N LEU A 52 3.13 14.16 23.90
CA LEU A 52 2.23 13.47 22.99
C LEU A 52 1.06 12.87 23.76
N LEU A 53 -0.16 13.26 23.43
CA LEU A 53 -1.38 12.75 24.05
C LEU A 53 -1.96 11.56 23.28
N PRO A 54 -2.77 10.70 23.94
CA PRO A 54 -3.44 9.58 23.27
C PRO A 54 -4.24 10.03 22.06
N GLY A 55 -4.06 9.31 20.94
CA GLY A 55 -4.71 9.60 19.67
C GLY A 55 -4.13 10.79 18.90
N GLU A 56 -3.13 11.53 19.40
CA GLU A 56 -2.44 12.56 18.61
C GLU A 56 -1.56 11.93 17.52
N ARG A 57 -1.29 12.70 16.47
CA ARG A 57 -0.64 12.21 15.24
C ARG A 57 0.82 12.63 15.19
N VAL A 58 1.65 11.63 14.86
CA VAL A 58 3.09 11.78 14.58
C VAL A 58 3.32 11.54 13.10
N ALA A 59 3.60 12.58 12.32
CA ALA A 59 3.95 12.44 10.92
C ALA A 59 5.41 12.00 10.76
N ILE A 60 5.65 11.11 9.79
CA ILE A 60 6.98 10.59 9.47
C ILE A 60 7.25 10.89 7.99
N TYR A 61 8.12 11.86 7.71
CA TYR A 61 8.47 12.27 6.35
C TYR A 61 9.94 11.93 6.06
N LEU A 62 10.18 10.66 5.80
CA LEU A 62 11.50 10.06 5.61
C LEU A 62 11.47 8.98 4.53
N GLU A 63 12.61 8.70 3.93
CA GLU A 63 12.84 7.48 3.15
C GLU A 63 12.80 6.25 4.07
N LYS A 64 12.85 5.05 3.45
CA LYS A 64 13.03 3.81 4.22
C LYS A 64 14.41 3.81 4.89
N ARG A 65 14.41 3.83 6.20
CA ARG A 65 15.59 3.78 7.08
C ARG A 65 15.17 3.25 8.45
N ILE A 66 16.13 2.92 9.30
CA ILE A 66 15.83 2.32 10.62
C ILE A 66 14.95 3.26 11.44
N GLU A 67 15.25 4.56 11.44
CA GLU A 67 14.48 5.56 12.20
C GLU A 67 13.02 5.68 11.72
N THR A 68 12.75 5.49 10.42
CA THR A 68 11.37 5.44 9.90
C THR A 68 10.59 4.28 10.51
N VAL A 69 11.23 3.11 10.62
CA VAL A 69 10.61 1.94 11.25
C VAL A 69 10.41 2.18 12.74
N VAL A 70 11.45 2.63 13.45
CA VAL A 70 11.38 2.93 14.89
C VAL A 70 10.24 3.92 15.18
N ALA A 71 10.16 5.02 14.43
CA ALA A 71 9.13 6.04 14.61
C ALA A 71 7.71 5.50 14.39
N SER A 72 7.52 4.64 13.36
CA SER A 72 6.22 4.07 13.04
C SER A 72 5.67 3.13 14.12
N PHE A 73 6.54 2.52 14.91
CA PHE A 73 6.13 1.66 16.04
C PHE A 73 6.17 2.41 17.39
N ALA A 74 7.02 3.43 17.53
CA ALA A 74 7.11 4.22 18.76
C ALA A 74 5.91 5.15 18.96
N ALA A 75 5.36 5.74 17.90
CA ALA A 75 4.20 6.62 18.01
C ALA A 75 2.98 5.88 18.59
N PRO A 76 2.54 4.71 18.07
CA PRO A 76 1.46 3.94 18.69
C PRO A 76 1.86 3.34 20.05
N ALA A 77 3.13 3.03 20.31
CA ALA A 77 3.58 2.62 21.63
C ALA A 77 3.48 3.75 22.68
N ALA A 78 3.52 5.01 22.25
CA ALA A 78 3.26 6.19 23.09
C ALA A 78 1.77 6.57 23.16
N GLY A 79 0.87 5.77 22.59
CA GLY A 79 -0.57 6.02 22.54
C GLY A 79 -1.02 6.95 21.40
N GLY A 80 -0.11 7.43 20.56
CA GLY A 80 -0.43 8.24 19.38
C GLY A 80 -0.71 7.38 18.14
N ALA A 81 -0.91 8.04 17.00
CA ALA A 81 -1.02 7.39 15.70
C ALA A 81 0.08 7.88 14.76
N PHE A 82 0.75 6.95 14.05
CA PHE A 82 1.71 7.36 13.05
C PHE A 82 1.05 7.69 11.71
N VAL A 83 1.62 8.68 11.01
CA VAL A 83 1.17 9.12 9.69
C VAL A 83 2.38 9.07 8.74
N PRO A 84 2.58 7.96 8.01
CA PRO A 84 3.74 7.82 7.15
C PRO A 84 3.51 8.58 5.84
N LEU A 85 4.31 9.59 5.58
CA LEU A 85 4.23 10.41 4.39
C LEU A 85 5.11 9.81 3.28
N ASN A 86 4.58 9.76 2.05
CA ASN A 86 5.39 9.31 0.93
C ASN A 86 6.51 10.33 0.66
N PRO A 87 7.78 9.89 0.63
CA PRO A 87 8.92 10.77 0.39
C PRO A 87 8.88 11.55 -0.92
N LEU A 88 8.05 11.13 -1.88
CA LEU A 88 7.89 11.77 -3.19
C LEU A 88 6.86 12.90 -3.20
N LEU A 89 6.11 13.11 -2.12
CA LEU A 89 5.14 14.18 -2.01
C LEU A 89 5.82 15.54 -2.03
N LYS A 90 5.16 16.51 -2.67
CA LYS A 90 5.58 17.91 -2.69
C LYS A 90 5.23 18.60 -1.36
N PRO A 91 5.91 19.71 -1.00
CA PRO A 91 5.67 20.42 0.25
C PRO A 91 4.20 20.77 0.49
N GLU A 92 3.47 21.21 -0.53
CA GLU A 92 2.05 21.59 -0.44
C GLU A 92 1.16 20.40 -0.08
N GLN A 93 1.47 19.21 -0.67
CA GLN A 93 0.75 17.97 -0.38
C GLN A 93 1.05 17.48 1.04
N VAL A 94 2.29 17.59 1.49
CA VAL A 94 2.68 17.30 2.88
C VAL A 94 1.97 18.29 3.82
N GLY A 95 2.01 19.58 3.54
CA GLY A 95 1.33 20.62 4.31
C GLY A 95 -0.17 20.39 4.42
N PHE A 96 -0.82 19.92 3.35
CA PHE A 96 -2.23 19.51 3.39
C PHE A 96 -2.43 18.41 4.45
N ILE A 97 -1.65 17.32 4.39
CA ILE A 97 -1.80 16.18 5.32
C ILE A 97 -1.53 16.62 6.77
N LEU A 98 -0.49 17.44 7.00
CA LEU A 98 -0.16 17.94 8.34
C LEU A 98 -1.33 18.73 8.96
N ARG A 99 -2.03 19.53 8.16
CA ARG A 99 -3.22 20.29 8.61
C ARG A 99 -4.43 19.38 8.77
N ASP A 100 -4.73 18.54 7.77
CA ASP A 100 -5.93 17.70 7.74
C ASP A 100 -6.01 16.78 8.96
N CYS A 101 -4.91 16.13 9.33
CA CYS A 101 -4.88 15.28 10.52
C CYS A 101 -4.31 16.00 11.76
N ALA A 102 -4.17 17.33 11.74
CA ALA A 102 -3.69 18.13 12.87
C ALA A 102 -2.47 17.47 13.53
N VAL A 103 -1.40 17.23 12.74
CA VAL A 103 -0.17 16.60 13.22
C VAL A 103 0.43 17.38 14.38
N ARG A 104 0.74 16.69 15.48
CA ARG A 104 1.37 17.27 16.67
C ARG A 104 2.89 17.28 16.56
N MET A 105 3.47 16.20 16.08
CA MET A 105 4.92 16.01 15.97
C MET A 105 5.29 15.55 14.57
N LEU A 106 6.42 16.05 14.05
CA LEU A 106 6.97 15.69 12.75
C LEU A 106 8.35 15.06 12.93
N ILE A 107 8.55 13.86 12.42
CA ILE A 107 9.86 13.20 12.37
C ILE A 107 10.35 13.26 10.92
N THR A 108 11.53 13.89 10.72
CA THR A 108 12.06 14.15 9.38
C THR A 108 13.58 14.29 9.39
N SER A 109 14.18 14.54 8.22
CA SER A 109 15.60 14.88 8.07
C SER A 109 15.77 16.40 7.84
N PRO A 110 16.98 16.96 8.06
CA PRO A 110 17.23 18.40 7.91
C PRO A 110 16.91 18.92 6.50
N ASP A 111 17.30 18.18 5.45
CA ASP A 111 17.02 18.52 4.05
C ASP A 111 15.53 18.55 3.74
N ARG A 112 14.76 17.60 4.30
CA ARG A 112 13.30 17.55 4.15
C ARG A 112 12.59 18.63 4.97
N LEU A 113 13.09 18.94 6.16
CA LEU A 113 12.57 20.05 6.95
C LEU A 113 12.75 21.38 6.19
N ALA A 114 13.91 21.58 5.55
CA ALA A 114 14.15 22.74 4.71
C ALA A 114 13.14 22.87 3.55
N LEU A 115 12.77 21.74 2.92
CA LEU A 115 11.72 21.74 1.89
C LEU A 115 10.34 22.12 2.44
N LEU A 116 10.06 21.78 3.70
CA LEU A 116 8.76 22.05 4.34
C LEU A 116 8.67 23.44 4.98
N ALA A 117 9.78 24.14 5.22
CA ALA A 117 9.79 25.45 5.87
C ALA A 117 8.72 26.44 5.33
N PRO A 118 8.51 26.56 3.99
CA PRO A 118 7.50 27.47 3.45
C PRO A 118 6.05 27.13 3.83
N VAL A 119 5.75 25.85 4.13
CA VAL A 119 4.37 25.40 4.42
C VAL A 119 4.10 25.21 5.90
N LEU A 120 5.13 25.14 6.76
CA LEU A 120 5.00 24.89 8.20
C LEU A 120 4.30 26.03 8.93
N ALA A 121 4.45 27.28 8.49
CA ALA A 121 3.74 28.42 9.06
C ALA A 121 2.21 28.27 8.99
N ALA A 122 1.71 27.54 7.99
CA ALA A 122 0.29 27.21 7.84
C ALA A 122 -0.13 25.93 8.57
N CYS A 123 0.77 25.31 9.36
CA CYS A 123 0.54 24.06 10.09
C CYS A 123 0.72 24.25 11.60
N PRO A 124 -0.10 25.09 12.28
CA PRO A 124 0.12 25.48 13.68
C PRO A 124 -0.04 24.34 14.69
N SER A 125 -0.61 23.22 14.28
CA SER A 125 -0.68 22.01 15.12
C SER A 125 0.68 21.33 15.30
N VAL A 126 1.62 21.50 14.36
CA VAL A 126 2.98 20.97 14.45
C VAL A 126 3.76 21.81 15.45
N GLN A 127 4.02 21.26 16.62
CA GLN A 127 4.72 21.96 17.71
C GLN A 127 6.14 21.42 17.94
N GLN A 128 6.39 20.19 17.52
CA GLN A 128 7.67 19.50 17.70
C GLN A 128 8.17 18.91 16.39
N VAL A 129 9.46 19.06 16.11
CA VAL A 129 10.17 18.38 15.04
C VAL A 129 11.32 17.58 15.61
N VAL A 130 11.42 16.30 15.21
CA VAL A 130 12.55 15.43 15.56
C VAL A 130 13.36 15.15 14.30
N LEU A 131 14.65 15.52 14.32
CA LEU A 131 15.57 15.37 13.19
C LEU A 131 16.42 14.11 13.32
N THR A 132 16.43 13.26 12.32
CA THR A 132 17.13 11.98 12.32
C THR A 132 18.65 12.08 12.22
N ALA A 133 19.21 13.20 11.79
CA ALA A 133 20.65 13.48 11.77
C ALA A 133 20.90 14.98 11.58
N GLY A 134 22.04 15.46 12.06
CA GLY A 134 22.50 16.84 11.85
C GLY A 134 21.73 17.89 12.67
N GLU A 135 22.25 19.12 12.64
CA GLU A 135 21.57 20.30 13.16
C GLU A 135 20.90 21.04 11.99
N ALA A 136 19.69 21.48 12.19
CA ALA A 136 19.01 22.28 11.19
C ALA A 136 19.37 23.76 11.37
N LEU A 137 20.32 24.26 10.61
CA LEU A 137 20.49 25.68 10.35
C LEU A 137 19.48 26.10 9.27
N ILE A 138 18.17 26.03 9.60
CA ILE A 138 17.11 26.43 8.66
C ILE A 138 16.60 27.79 9.09
N ALA A 139 16.78 28.78 8.21
CA ALA A 139 16.13 30.07 8.34
C ALA A 139 14.61 29.92 8.14
N ASP A 140 13.83 30.83 8.73
CA ASP A 140 12.38 30.97 8.49
C ASP A 140 11.48 29.84 9.02
N LEU A 141 11.90 29.09 10.04
CA LEU A 141 10.99 28.21 10.77
C LEU A 141 10.08 29.04 11.72
N PRO A 142 8.83 28.60 11.96
CA PRO A 142 7.96 29.22 12.95
C PRO A 142 8.63 29.28 14.32
N ALA A 143 8.62 30.45 14.98
CA ALA A 143 9.30 30.65 16.26
C ALA A 143 8.79 29.76 17.40
N ALA A 144 7.57 29.27 17.31
CA ALA A 144 6.95 28.36 18.28
C ALA A 144 7.28 26.87 18.04
N LEU A 145 8.03 26.56 16.98
CA LEU A 145 8.37 25.19 16.61
C LEU A 145 9.61 24.75 17.39
N ASP A 146 9.46 23.74 18.25
CA ASP A 146 10.61 23.11 18.92
C ASP A 146 11.25 22.06 17.99
N VAL A 147 12.56 22.19 17.75
CA VAL A 147 13.32 21.31 16.87
C VAL A 147 14.43 20.63 17.66
N GLN A 148 14.39 19.32 17.74
CA GLN A 148 15.35 18.52 18.49
C GLN A 148 15.98 17.42 17.63
N GLY A 149 17.25 17.06 17.92
CA GLY A 149 17.92 15.92 17.29
C GLY A 149 17.41 14.59 17.84
N TRP A 150 17.40 13.55 17.02
CA TRP A 150 16.92 12.19 17.32
C TRP A 150 17.54 11.60 18.60
N ASP A 151 18.87 11.71 18.75
CA ASP A 151 19.56 11.10 19.87
C ASP A 151 19.22 11.80 21.19
N ALA A 152 19.21 13.14 21.19
CA ALA A 152 18.83 13.93 22.38
C ALA A 152 17.38 13.66 22.78
N PHE A 153 16.47 13.58 21.79
CA PHE A 153 15.06 13.30 22.01
C PHE A 153 14.82 11.89 22.59
N SER A 154 15.52 10.89 22.06
CA SER A 154 15.45 9.50 22.55
C SER A 154 16.08 9.34 23.94
N LEU A 155 17.18 10.06 24.24
CA LEU A 155 17.86 10.03 25.54
C LEU A 155 17.03 10.73 26.63
N ALA A 156 16.33 11.82 26.32
CA ALA A 156 15.44 12.49 27.27
C ALA A 156 14.36 11.54 27.82
N GLY A 157 13.88 10.61 27.00
CA GLY A 157 12.98 9.54 27.42
C GLY A 157 13.65 8.45 28.29
N ALA A 158 14.98 8.30 28.23
CA ALA A 158 15.68 7.26 28.99
C ALA A 158 15.89 7.64 30.47
N GLY A 159 15.87 8.94 30.82
CA GLY A 159 16.15 9.45 32.17
C GLY A 159 14.99 9.43 33.17
N THR A 160 13.78 9.12 32.75
CA THR A 160 12.56 9.33 33.55
C THR A 160 12.00 8.09 34.27
N GLY A 161 12.75 6.99 34.39
CA GLY A 161 12.23 5.84 35.12
C GLY A 161 13.21 4.71 35.42
N THR A 162 13.53 4.53 36.71
CA THR A 162 14.17 3.31 37.24
C THR A 162 13.16 2.19 37.54
N GLY A 163 11.94 2.29 37.00
CA GLY A 163 10.89 1.29 37.20
C GLY A 163 10.86 0.24 36.08
N THR A 164 10.72 -1.02 36.46
CA THR A 164 10.44 -2.17 35.59
C THR A 164 9.05 -2.11 34.93
N GLY A 165 8.35 -0.96 35.00
CA GLY A 165 7.12 -0.66 34.29
C GLY A 165 7.42 -0.06 32.93
N THR A 166 6.66 -0.43 31.93
CA THR A 166 6.55 0.26 30.63
C THR A 166 6.30 1.75 30.91
N GLY A 167 7.32 2.59 30.75
CA GLY A 167 7.43 3.95 31.33
C GLY A 167 6.51 5.03 30.74
N THR A 168 5.33 4.65 30.29
CA THR A 168 4.19 5.53 30.02
C THR A 168 2.96 4.87 30.63
N ASP A 169 2.24 5.55 31.52
CA ASP A 169 0.92 5.11 32.02
C ASP A 169 -0.17 5.11 30.92
N VAL A 170 0.22 5.25 29.65
CA VAL A 170 -0.69 5.22 28.51
C VAL A 170 -1.12 3.78 28.26
N ARG A 171 -2.33 3.48 28.68
CA ARG A 171 -2.94 2.18 28.47
C ARG A 171 -3.70 2.17 27.14
N SER A 172 -3.06 1.69 26.08
CA SER A 172 -3.71 1.46 24.79
C SER A 172 -4.41 0.11 24.76
N ILE A 173 -5.48 0.02 23.98
CA ILE A 173 -6.18 -1.22 23.65
C ILE A 173 -6.14 -1.44 22.13
N ASP A 174 -6.45 -2.64 21.67
CA ASP A 174 -6.31 -3.04 20.27
C ASP A 174 -7.24 -2.29 19.29
N THR A 175 -8.33 -1.70 19.80
CA THR A 175 -9.25 -0.86 19.01
C THR A 175 -8.80 0.59 18.86
N ASP A 176 -7.80 1.03 19.62
CA ASP A 176 -7.26 2.38 19.48
C ASP A 176 -6.62 2.59 18.12
N MET A 177 -6.67 3.84 17.65
CA MET A 177 -6.06 4.24 16.40
C MET A 177 -4.53 4.09 16.48
N ALA A 178 -3.95 3.34 15.52
CA ALA A 178 -2.51 3.16 15.42
C ALA A 178 -1.91 3.93 14.24
N ALA A 179 -2.65 4.10 13.13
CA ALA A 179 -2.14 4.74 11.92
C ALA A 179 -3.22 5.50 11.15
N ILE A 180 -2.79 6.52 10.39
CA ILE A 180 -3.57 7.12 9.31
C ILE A 180 -2.76 7.01 8.02
N LEU A 181 -3.24 6.20 7.07
CA LEU A 181 -2.59 5.99 5.78
C LEU A 181 -3.29 6.83 4.70
N TYR A 182 -2.59 7.80 4.12
CA TYR A 182 -3.16 8.63 3.07
C TYR A 182 -3.11 7.95 1.71
N THR A 183 -4.27 7.87 1.05
CA THR A 183 -4.43 7.34 -0.30
C THR A 183 -4.82 8.45 -1.27
N SER A 184 -4.49 8.28 -2.57
CA SER A 184 -4.96 9.21 -3.60
C SER A 184 -6.49 9.12 -3.71
N GLY A 185 -7.16 10.22 -3.39
CA GLY A 185 -8.62 10.32 -3.48
C GLY A 185 -9.11 10.41 -4.92
N SER A 186 -10.33 9.92 -5.17
CA SER A 186 -11.01 10.08 -6.47
C SER A 186 -11.35 11.55 -6.80
N THR A 187 -11.34 12.43 -5.81
CA THR A 187 -11.64 13.86 -5.92
C THR A 187 -10.41 14.75 -6.02
N GLY A 188 -9.21 14.16 -6.17
CA GLY A 188 -7.93 14.89 -6.26
C GLY A 188 -7.27 15.18 -4.91
N GLN A 189 -8.01 15.24 -3.80
CA GLN A 189 -7.43 15.40 -2.47
C GLN A 189 -7.13 14.03 -1.83
N PRO A 190 -5.97 13.86 -1.15
CA PRO A 190 -5.66 12.64 -0.43
C PRO A 190 -6.67 12.38 0.70
N LYS A 191 -6.96 11.09 0.97
CA LYS A 191 -7.84 10.65 2.06
C LYS A 191 -7.06 9.84 3.07
N GLY A 192 -7.19 10.16 4.35
CA GLY A 192 -6.56 9.43 5.44
C GLY A 192 -7.41 8.25 5.89
N VAL A 193 -6.99 7.04 5.61
CA VAL A 193 -7.62 5.81 6.11
C VAL A 193 -7.14 5.55 7.53
N VAL A 194 -8.06 5.47 8.48
CA VAL A 194 -7.75 5.27 9.90
C VAL A 194 -7.73 3.77 10.21
N LEU A 195 -6.61 3.30 10.74
CA LEU A 195 -6.41 1.89 11.12
C LEU A 195 -6.11 1.76 12.60
N SER A 196 -6.73 0.77 13.25
CA SER A 196 -6.47 0.42 14.63
C SER A 196 -5.29 -0.56 14.75
N HIS A 197 -4.78 -0.75 15.98
CA HIS A 197 -3.83 -1.82 16.28
C HIS A 197 -4.38 -3.17 15.86
N ARG A 198 -5.67 -3.45 16.14
CA ARG A 198 -6.36 -4.70 15.76
C ARG A 198 -6.28 -4.95 14.25
N ASN A 199 -6.58 -3.94 13.44
CA ASN A 199 -6.55 -4.09 11.99
C ASN A 199 -5.15 -4.48 11.50
N MET A 200 -4.13 -3.80 11.99
CA MET A 200 -2.75 -4.01 11.55
C MET A 200 -2.17 -5.33 12.05
N VAL A 201 -2.43 -5.69 13.30
CA VAL A 201 -1.98 -6.97 13.88
C VAL A 201 -2.70 -8.16 13.26
N ALA A 202 -4.03 -8.06 13.06
CA ALA A 202 -4.79 -9.09 12.35
C ALA A 202 -4.30 -9.27 10.92
N GLY A 203 -4.00 -8.17 10.22
CA GLY A 203 -3.39 -8.17 8.90
C GLY A 203 -2.01 -8.86 8.88
N ALA A 204 -1.14 -8.52 9.83
CA ALA A 204 0.17 -9.15 9.97
C ALA A 204 0.08 -10.66 10.14
N LYS A 205 -0.76 -11.12 11.10
CA LYS A 205 -1.00 -12.54 11.38
C LYS A 205 -1.56 -13.27 10.14
N SER A 206 -2.57 -12.68 9.50
CA SER A 206 -3.22 -13.24 8.33
C SER A 206 -2.25 -13.40 7.15
N VAL A 207 -1.53 -12.33 6.80
CA VAL A 207 -0.59 -12.34 5.65
C VAL A 207 0.58 -13.26 5.91
N ALA A 208 1.18 -13.22 7.11
CA ALA A 208 2.28 -14.11 7.48
C ALA A 208 1.89 -15.59 7.40
N SER A 209 0.64 -15.93 7.75
CA SER A 209 0.17 -17.31 7.74
C SER A 209 0.08 -17.91 6.35
N TYR A 210 -0.48 -17.20 5.35
CA TYR A 210 -0.61 -17.77 4.01
C TYR A 210 0.67 -17.64 3.17
N LEU A 211 1.55 -16.65 3.46
CA LEU A 211 2.88 -16.57 2.86
C LEU A 211 3.86 -17.56 3.50
N ASP A 212 3.45 -18.20 4.61
CA ASP A 212 4.28 -19.13 5.39
C ASP A 212 5.60 -18.46 5.82
N ASN A 213 5.50 -17.21 6.34
CA ASN A 213 6.68 -16.48 6.80
C ASN A 213 7.29 -17.13 8.04
N ARG A 214 8.62 -17.20 8.06
CA ARG A 214 9.42 -17.92 9.05
C ARG A 214 10.50 -17.04 9.65
N PRO A 215 11.05 -17.37 10.83
CA PRO A 215 12.12 -16.60 11.46
C PRO A 215 13.40 -16.49 10.63
N ASP A 216 13.68 -17.49 9.77
CA ASP A 216 14.85 -17.51 8.88
C ASP A 216 14.62 -16.76 7.55
N ASP A 217 13.44 -16.19 7.33
CA ASP A 217 13.16 -15.40 6.15
C ASP A 217 13.92 -14.08 6.13
N THR A 218 14.21 -13.62 4.92
CA THR A 218 14.66 -12.27 4.62
C THR A 218 13.71 -11.63 3.62
N LEU A 219 12.93 -10.65 4.08
CA LEU A 219 11.99 -9.94 3.24
C LEU A 219 12.60 -8.64 2.71
N LEU A 220 12.41 -8.37 1.41
CA LEU A 220 12.88 -7.14 0.78
C LEU A 220 11.77 -6.08 0.81
N ALA A 221 11.94 -5.03 1.62
CA ALA A 221 11.02 -3.91 1.66
C ALA A 221 11.27 -2.95 0.48
N ALA A 222 10.81 -3.33 -0.70
CA ALA A 222 10.91 -2.53 -1.93
C ALA A 222 9.79 -1.48 -2.05
N LEU A 223 8.59 -1.76 -1.54
CA LEU A 223 7.44 -0.83 -1.60
C LEU A 223 7.59 0.32 -0.59
N PRO A 224 7.01 1.51 -0.87
CA PRO A 224 6.99 2.62 0.10
C PRO A 224 6.26 2.24 1.38
N LEU A 225 6.80 2.64 2.54
CA LEU A 225 6.20 2.36 3.86
C LEU A 225 4.93 3.19 4.15
N SER A 226 4.69 4.24 3.39
CA SER A 226 3.46 5.03 3.42
C SER A 226 2.27 4.36 2.75
N PHE A 227 2.48 3.19 2.16
CA PHE A 227 1.49 2.37 1.48
C PHE A 227 1.21 1.11 2.31
N ASP A 228 -0.06 0.70 2.42
CA ASP A 228 -0.48 -0.43 3.26
C ASP A 228 0.32 -1.71 2.98
N ALA A 229 0.50 -2.04 1.70
CA ALA A 229 1.28 -3.20 1.30
C ALA A 229 2.78 -3.06 1.58
N GLY A 230 3.30 -1.83 1.53
CA GLY A 230 4.68 -1.54 1.90
C GLY A 230 4.90 -1.72 3.39
N PHE A 231 4.01 -1.17 4.21
CA PHE A 231 4.08 -1.34 5.67
C PHE A 231 3.85 -2.79 6.10
N SER A 232 2.99 -3.53 5.39
CA SER A 232 2.76 -4.95 5.63
C SER A 232 4.03 -5.81 5.54
N GLN A 233 5.02 -5.42 4.73
CA GLN A 233 6.31 -6.13 4.68
C GLN A 233 7.04 -6.11 6.03
N LEU A 234 6.91 -5.02 6.80
CA LEU A 234 7.45 -4.92 8.15
C LEU A 234 6.65 -5.76 9.14
N THR A 235 5.33 -5.57 9.17
CA THR A 235 4.47 -6.20 10.18
C THR A 235 4.44 -7.72 10.06
N THR A 236 4.43 -8.26 8.83
CA THR A 236 4.50 -9.73 8.60
C THR A 236 5.86 -10.30 9.00
N ALA A 237 6.96 -9.61 8.67
CA ALA A 237 8.29 -10.02 9.08
C ALA A 237 8.43 -10.04 10.60
N PHE A 238 8.03 -8.97 11.29
CA PHE A 238 8.17 -8.89 12.75
C PHE A 238 7.26 -9.88 13.48
N HIS A 239 6.06 -10.14 12.95
CA HIS A 239 5.21 -11.22 13.48
C HIS A 239 5.92 -12.58 13.42
N ALA A 240 6.56 -12.89 12.30
CA ALA A 240 7.30 -14.14 12.11
C ALA A 240 8.65 -14.18 12.83
N GLY A 241 9.23 -13.05 13.22
CA GLY A 241 10.60 -12.93 13.70
C GLY A 241 11.64 -12.94 12.58
N ALA A 242 11.24 -12.59 11.36
CA ALA A 242 12.05 -12.56 10.16
C ALA A 242 12.84 -11.25 9.99
N ARG A 243 13.87 -11.25 9.16
CA ARG A 243 14.68 -10.07 8.84
C ARG A 243 14.07 -9.27 7.69
N VAL A 244 14.15 -7.94 7.76
CA VAL A 244 13.76 -7.03 6.67
C VAL A 244 14.96 -6.27 6.15
N VAL A 245 15.12 -6.23 4.83
CA VAL A 245 16.08 -5.36 4.12
C VAL A 245 15.33 -4.14 3.60
N LEU A 246 15.65 -2.97 4.14
CA LEU A 246 15.09 -1.69 3.72
C LEU A 246 15.82 -1.21 2.45
N LEU A 247 15.12 -1.10 1.34
CA LEU A 247 15.70 -0.73 0.06
C LEU A 247 15.05 0.52 -0.53
N ASN A 248 15.83 1.60 -0.66
CA ASN A 248 15.50 2.75 -1.49
C ASN A 248 16.20 2.56 -2.84
N TYR A 249 15.49 2.03 -3.83
CA TYR A 249 16.07 1.79 -5.15
C TYR A 249 15.73 2.96 -6.11
N LEU A 250 16.66 3.28 -7.00
CA LEU A 250 16.45 4.20 -8.10
C LEU A 250 16.16 3.45 -9.41
N LEU A 251 16.82 2.31 -9.59
CA LEU A 251 16.70 1.50 -10.78
C LEU A 251 16.26 0.07 -10.41
N PRO A 252 15.44 -0.60 -11.23
CA PRO A 252 14.98 -1.97 -10.97
C PRO A 252 16.12 -2.97 -10.74
N ARG A 253 17.28 -2.78 -11.39
CA ARG A 253 18.48 -3.60 -11.17
C ARG A 253 19.00 -3.59 -9.72
N ASP A 254 18.70 -2.52 -8.96
CA ASP A 254 19.13 -2.43 -7.56
C ASP A 254 18.35 -3.42 -6.69
N VAL A 255 17.10 -3.71 -7.07
CA VAL A 255 16.28 -4.76 -6.43
C VAL A 255 16.93 -6.13 -6.62
N LEU A 256 17.34 -6.48 -7.85
CA LEU A 256 18.00 -7.76 -8.13
C LEU A 256 19.34 -7.89 -7.39
N LYS A 257 20.14 -6.80 -7.34
CA LYS A 257 21.39 -6.78 -6.57
C LYS A 257 21.14 -7.02 -5.07
N ALA A 258 20.12 -6.36 -4.50
CA ALA A 258 19.76 -6.54 -3.08
C ALA A 258 19.27 -7.97 -2.82
N MET A 259 18.50 -8.57 -3.74
CA MET A 259 18.03 -9.95 -3.63
C MET A 259 19.18 -10.95 -3.50
N VAL A 260 20.24 -10.78 -4.29
CA VAL A 260 21.44 -11.62 -4.21
C VAL A 260 22.22 -11.32 -2.94
N ALA A 261 22.58 -10.04 -2.71
CA ALA A 261 23.45 -9.63 -1.61
C ALA A 261 22.91 -10.04 -0.24
N HIS A 262 21.62 -10.02 -0.06
CA HIS A 262 20.97 -10.33 1.21
C HIS A 262 20.28 -11.71 1.25
N ARG A 263 20.38 -12.51 0.17
CA ARG A 263 19.74 -13.82 0.07
C ARG A 263 18.23 -13.74 0.39
N VAL A 264 17.55 -12.84 -0.31
CA VAL A 264 16.13 -12.55 -0.08
C VAL A 264 15.28 -13.79 -0.34
N THR A 265 14.40 -14.10 0.61
CA THR A 265 13.49 -15.25 0.54
C THR A 265 12.07 -14.88 0.15
N GLY A 266 11.68 -13.62 0.36
CA GLY A 266 10.34 -13.10 0.04
C GLY A 266 10.38 -11.71 -0.59
N LEU A 267 9.71 -11.56 -1.74
CA LEU A 267 9.55 -10.28 -2.43
C LEU A 267 8.07 -10.00 -2.65
N THR A 268 7.58 -8.88 -2.08
CA THR A 268 6.26 -8.32 -2.41
C THR A 268 6.44 -7.06 -3.23
N ALA A 269 5.81 -7.00 -4.40
CA ALA A 269 5.91 -5.85 -5.28
C ALA A 269 4.61 -5.60 -6.07
N VAL A 270 4.57 -4.47 -6.77
CA VAL A 270 3.49 -4.10 -7.70
C VAL A 270 3.83 -4.54 -9.12
N PRO A 271 2.83 -4.74 -10.01
CA PRO A 271 3.05 -5.19 -11.38
C PRO A 271 4.10 -4.39 -12.16
N PRO A 272 4.12 -3.04 -12.09
CA PRO A 272 5.13 -2.26 -12.81
C PRO A 272 6.57 -2.62 -12.48
N LEU A 273 6.86 -2.88 -11.20
CA LEU A 273 8.21 -3.31 -10.81
C LEU A 273 8.52 -4.71 -11.38
N TYR A 274 7.57 -5.63 -11.31
CA TYR A 274 7.76 -6.98 -11.88
C TYR A 274 7.96 -6.94 -13.39
N ILE A 275 7.20 -6.13 -14.14
CA ILE A 275 7.39 -5.92 -15.58
C ILE A 275 8.82 -5.46 -15.85
N GLN A 276 9.29 -4.44 -15.14
CA GLN A 276 10.67 -3.94 -15.30
C GLN A 276 11.73 -5.00 -14.94
N LEU A 277 11.51 -5.75 -13.87
CA LEU A 277 12.44 -6.82 -13.47
C LEU A 277 12.53 -7.94 -14.53
N THR A 278 11.42 -8.27 -15.20
CA THR A 278 11.43 -9.30 -16.25
C THR A 278 12.16 -8.87 -17.53
N GLN A 279 12.41 -7.59 -17.70
CA GLN A 279 13.18 -7.05 -18.83
C GLN A 279 14.71 -7.05 -18.60
N LEU A 280 15.14 -7.40 -17.38
CA LEU A 280 16.55 -7.42 -16.99
C LEU A 280 17.11 -8.85 -17.00
N ASP A 281 18.43 -8.95 -17.12
CA ASP A 281 19.15 -10.17 -16.83
C ASP A 281 19.22 -10.40 -15.31
N TRP A 282 18.78 -11.55 -14.88
CA TRP A 282 18.78 -11.90 -13.47
C TRP A 282 20.11 -12.53 -13.07
N PRO A 283 20.76 -12.02 -12.01
CA PRO A 283 21.95 -12.64 -11.47
C PRO A 283 21.66 -14.07 -11.01
N ALA A 284 22.65 -14.94 -11.15
CA ALA A 284 22.56 -16.32 -10.66
C ALA A 284 22.36 -16.36 -9.14
N GLY A 285 21.65 -17.37 -8.64
CA GLY A 285 21.48 -17.66 -7.23
C GLY A 285 20.21 -17.09 -6.58
N ILE A 286 19.43 -16.23 -7.26
CA ILE A 286 18.16 -15.75 -6.71
C ILE A 286 17.18 -16.91 -6.49
N ASP A 287 17.04 -17.80 -7.47
CA ASP A 287 16.13 -18.97 -7.38
C ASP A 287 16.48 -19.91 -6.21
N ALA A 288 17.75 -19.99 -5.86
CA ALA A 288 18.20 -20.82 -4.74
C ALA A 288 17.69 -20.35 -3.36
N HIS A 289 17.24 -19.12 -3.24
CA HIS A 289 16.84 -18.52 -1.97
C HIS A 289 15.41 -18.00 -1.96
N LEU A 290 14.91 -17.49 -3.08
CA LEU A 290 13.58 -16.91 -3.17
C LEU A 290 12.50 -17.99 -3.01
N ARG A 291 11.81 -17.98 -1.87
CA ARG A 291 10.72 -18.92 -1.57
C ARG A 291 9.40 -18.52 -2.21
N TYR A 292 9.16 -17.21 -2.28
CA TYR A 292 7.96 -16.69 -2.89
C TYR A 292 8.16 -15.28 -3.46
N PHE A 293 7.34 -14.96 -4.44
CA PHE A 293 7.07 -13.59 -4.84
C PHE A 293 5.57 -13.32 -4.78
N ALA A 294 5.19 -12.14 -4.31
CA ALA A 294 3.80 -11.76 -4.09
C ALA A 294 3.47 -10.48 -4.85
N ASN A 295 2.36 -10.50 -5.59
CA ASN A 295 1.86 -9.34 -6.32
C ASN A 295 0.75 -8.65 -5.53
N THR A 296 0.75 -7.33 -5.56
CA THR A 296 -0.30 -6.49 -4.95
C THR A 296 -0.49 -5.18 -5.71
N GLY A 297 -1.57 -4.47 -5.43
CA GLY A 297 -1.79 -3.12 -5.95
C GLY A 297 -2.23 -3.03 -7.41
N GLY A 298 -2.34 -4.14 -8.11
CA GLY A 298 -2.80 -4.25 -9.49
C GLY A 298 -2.80 -5.69 -9.95
N ARG A 299 -3.43 -5.96 -11.09
CA ARG A 299 -3.41 -7.28 -11.70
C ARG A 299 -2.04 -7.57 -12.29
N MET A 300 -1.49 -8.77 -12.02
CA MET A 300 -0.26 -9.28 -12.63
C MET A 300 -0.53 -9.71 -14.07
N PRO A 301 0.15 -9.13 -15.08
CA PRO A 301 0.02 -9.60 -16.46
C PRO A 301 0.49 -11.06 -16.60
N ARG A 302 -0.21 -11.85 -17.39
CA ARG A 302 0.09 -13.29 -17.56
C ARG A 302 1.51 -13.53 -18.09
N ASP A 303 1.94 -12.75 -19.08
CA ASP A 303 3.29 -12.87 -19.64
C ASP A 303 4.37 -12.55 -18.61
N THR A 304 4.14 -11.52 -17.79
CA THR A 304 5.05 -11.17 -16.69
C THR A 304 5.12 -12.29 -15.66
N LEU A 305 3.99 -12.87 -15.29
CA LEU A 305 3.93 -14.00 -14.36
C LEU A 305 4.67 -15.22 -14.91
N THR A 306 4.45 -15.55 -16.19
CA THR A 306 5.14 -16.64 -16.89
C THR A 306 6.65 -16.41 -16.93
N ALA A 307 7.08 -15.19 -17.28
CA ALA A 307 8.50 -14.83 -17.31
C ALA A 307 9.16 -14.89 -15.93
N LEU A 308 8.49 -14.45 -14.87
CA LEU A 308 8.99 -14.58 -13.50
C LEU A 308 9.15 -16.04 -13.08
N ARG A 309 8.12 -16.87 -13.31
CA ARG A 309 8.16 -18.30 -12.98
C ARG A 309 9.25 -19.07 -13.74
N ALA A 310 9.56 -18.65 -14.97
CA ALA A 310 10.68 -19.23 -15.73
C ALA A 310 12.05 -18.87 -15.12
N ARG A 311 12.19 -17.69 -14.49
CA ARG A 311 13.44 -17.25 -13.86
C ARG A 311 13.66 -17.81 -12.45
N VAL A 312 12.57 -18.02 -11.73
CA VAL A 312 12.57 -18.51 -10.33
C VAL A 312 11.53 -19.61 -10.17
N PRO A 313 11.74 -20.79 -10.81
CA PRO A 313 10.77 -21.88 -10.83
C PRO A 313 10.47 -22.46 -9.46
N SER A 314 11.39 -22.33 -8.50
CA SER A 314 11.22 -22.81 -7.12
C SER A 314 10.37 -21.88 -6.27
N ALA A 315 10.22 -20.61 -6.68
CA ALA A 315 9.48 -19.60 -5.90
C ALA A 315 7.96 -19.71 -6.11
N LYS A 316 7.20 -19.66 -5.02
CA LYS A 316 5.73 -19.71 -5.05
C LYS A 316 5.15 -18.34 -5.44
N PRO A 317 4.31 -18.24 -6.49
CA PRO A 317 3.62 -17.00 -6.85
C PRO A 317 2.36 -16.80 -6.00
N PHE A 318 2.25 -15.66 -5.30
CA PHE A 318 1.03 -15.25 -4.60
C PHE A 318 0.43 -14.02 -5.29
N LEU A 319 -0.76 -14.17 -5.86
CA LEU A 319 -1.49 -13.04 -6.44
C LEU A 319 -2.49 -12.54 -5.41
N MET A 320 -2.28 -11.30 -4.95
CA MET A 320 -3.05 -10.72 -3.85
C MET A 320 -3.88 -9.53 -4.34
N TYR A 321 -5.06 -9.37 -3.74
CA TYR A 321 -5.90 -8.20 -3.89
C TYR A 321 -6.23 -7.62 -2.50
N GLY A 322 -6.31 -6.31 -2.40
CA GLY A 322 -6.67 -5.60 -1.19
C GLY A 322 -6.93 -4.13 -1.44
N LEU A 323 -7.43 -3.49 -0.41
CA LEU A 323 -7.69 -2.06 -0.34
C LEU A 323 -7.25 -1.56 1.04
N THR A 324 -6.81 -0.31 1.13
CA THR A 324 -6.27 0.26 2.37
C THR A 324 -7.31 0.28 3.48
N GLU A 325 -8.59 0.46 3.14
CA GLU A 325 -9.74 0.47 4.05
C GLU A 325 -9.96 -0.85 4.80
N ALA A 326 -9.40 -1.96 4.28
CA ALA A 326 -9.45 -3.28 4.89
C ALA A 326 -8.07 -3.98 4.90
N PHE A 327 -6.99 -3.22 4.69
CA PHE A 327 -5.59 -3.62 4.72
C PHE A 327 -5.21 -4.74 3.73
N ARG A 328 -5.95 -5.86 3.67
CA ARG A 328 -5.85 -6.99 2.73
C ARG A 328 -7.19 -7.69 2.62
N SER A 329 -7.49 -8.25 1.45
CA SER A 329 -8.79 -8.89 1.25
C SER A 329 -8.69 -10.33 0.76
N THR A 330 -7.95 -10.57 -0.33
CA THR A 330 -7.88 -11.91 -0.93
C THR A 330 -6.47 -12.26 -1.39
N TYR A 331 -6.22 -13.55 -1.56
CA TYR A 331 -5.05 -14.08 -2.26
C TYR A 331 -5.41 -15.32 -3.07
N LEU A 332 -4.73 -15.51 -4.18
CA LEU A 332 -4.78 -16.74 -4.96
C LEU A 332 -3.67 -17.68 -4.48
N PRO A 333 -4.00 -18.88 -3.98
CA PRO A 333 -3.01 -19.85 -3.58
C PRO A 333 -2.11 -20.25 -4.77
N PRO A 334 -0.80 -20.44 -4.58
CA PRO A 334 0.14 -20.79 -5.67
C PRO A 334 -0.28 -21.98 -6.51
N GLY A 335 -0.89 -22.99 -5.90
CA GLY A 335 -1.37 -24.20 -6.61
C GLY A 335 -2.57 -23.97 -7.54
N GLU A 336 -3.24 -22.81 -7.45
CA GLU A 336 -4.38 -22.47 -8.28
C GLU A 336 -4.04 -21.53 -9.45
N VAL A 337 -2.82 -21.01 -9.50
CA VAL A 337 -2.42 -20.00 -10.48
C VAL A 337 -2.55 -20.50 -11.92
N ASP A 338 -2.25 -21.77 -12.18
CA ASP A 338 -2.37 -22.37 -13.52
C ASP A 338 -3.83 -22.64 -13.91
N ARG A 339 -4.67 -22.99 -12.94
CA ARG A 339 -6.09 -23.27 -13.17
C ARG A 339 -6.93 -22.00 -13.27
N ARG A 340 -6.54 -20.95 -12.51
CA ARG A 340 -7.31 -19.71 -12.34
C ARG A 340 -6.42 -18.47 -12.44
N PRO A 341 -5.71 -18.26 -13.56
CA PRO A 341 -4.71 -17.19 -13.68
C PRO A 341 -5.29 -15.79 -13.55
N ASP A 342 -6.61 -15.64 -13.72
CA ASP A 342 -7.31 -14.36 -13.69
C ASP A 342 -8.02 -14.11 -12.35
N SER A 343 -7.99 -15.07 -11.45
CA SER A 343 -8.64 -14.95 -10.15
C SER A 343 -7.82 -14.09 -9.19
N ILE A 344 -8.51 -13.25 -8.41
CA ILE A 344 -7.94 -12.57 -7.24
C ILE A 344 -7.96 -13.47 -5.98
N GLY A 345 -8.34 -14.73 -6.14
CA GLY A 345 -8.32 -15.74 -5.08
C GLY A 345 -9.56 -15.77 -4.20
N LYS A 346 -9.35 -16.15 -2.95
CA LYS A 346 -10.38 -16.23 -1.89
C LYS A 346 -10.01 -15.31 -0.74
N ALA A 347 -10.97 -15.10 0.18
CA ALA A 347 -10.74 -14.35 1.40
C ALA A 347 -9.49 -14.84 2.15
N ILE A 348 -8.72 -13.90 2.69
CA ILE A 348 -7.61 -14.19 3.59
C ILE A 348 -8.13 -14.73 4.93
N PRO A 349 -7.29 -15.39 5.74
CA PRO A 349 -7.67 -15.78 7.09
C PRO A 349 -8.21 -14.60 7.91
N ASN A 350 -9.25 -14.86 8.71
CA ASN A 350 -9.94 -13.87 9.56
C ASN A 350 -10.66 -12.74 8.79
N ALA A 351 -11.05 -13.00 7.53
CA ALA A 351 -11.88 -12.12 6.71
C ALA A 351 -12.97 -12.94 5.99
N GLU A 352 -14.09 -12.32 5.69
CA GLU A 352 -15.10 -12.83 4.78
C GLU A 352 -15.31 -11.82 3.64
N ILE A 353 -15.35 -12.31 2.42
CA ILE A 353 -15.67 -11.52 1.25
C ILE A 353 -17.05 -11.92 0.74
N LEU A 354 -17.94 -10.93 0.69
CA LEU A 354 -19.26 -11.05 0.13
C LEU A 354 -19.28 -10.41 -1.26
N VAL A 355 -20.14 -10.95 -2.15
CA VAL A 355 -20.47 -10.32 -3.43
C VAL A 355 -21.94 -9.95 -3.35
N LEU A 356 -22.25 -8.65 -3.34
CA LEU A 356 -23.59 -8.15 -3.05
C LEU A 356 -24.18 -7.38 -4.24
N ARG A 357 -25.48 -7.59 -4.45
CA ARG A 357 -26.32 -6.77 -5.33
C ARG A 357 -26.53 -5.38 -4.70
N PRO A 358 -27.04 -4.40 -5.47
CA PRO A 358 -27.34 -3.06 -4.94
C PRO A 358 -28.38 -3.04 -3.81
N ASP A 359 -29.25 -4.04 -3.73
CA ASP A 359 -30.24 -4.19 -2.67
C ASP A 359 -29.69 -4.85 -1.39
N GLY A 360 -28.40 -5.23 -1.40
CA GLY A 360 -27.70 -5.86 -0.30
C GLY A 360 -27.86 -7.39 -0.24
N SER A 361 -28.60 -8.01 -1.14
CA SER A 361 -28.69 -9.47 -1.26
C SER A 361 -27.39 -10.05 -1.83
N ARG A 362 -27.09 -11.33 -1.50
CA ARG A 362 -25.92 -12.03 -2.06
C ARG A 362 -26.15 -12.37 -3.54
N CYS A 363 -25.13 -12.15 -4.36
CA CYS A 363 -25.11 -12.59 -5.75
C CYS A 363 -25.03 -14.12 -5.83
N ASP A 364 -25.61 -14.66 -6.91
CA ASP A 364 -25.44 -16.05 -7.30
C ASP A 364 -24.01 -16.29 -7.84
N ASP A 365 -23.68 -17.57 -8.10
CA ASP A 365 -22.40 -17.91 -8.71
C ASP A 365 -22.27 -17.27 -10.10
N ASP A 366 -21.10 -16.73 -10.39
CA ASP A 366 -20.76 -15.99 -11.61
C ASP A 366 -21.55 -14.69 -11.85
N GLU A 367 -22.46 -14.31 -10.96
CA GLU A 367 -23.16 -13.03 -11.02
C GLU A 367 -22.25 -11.89 -10.53
N PRO A 368 -22.07 -10.82 -11.32
CA PRO A 368 -21.31 -9.65 -10.91
C PRO A 368 -22.01 -8.85 -9.80
N GLY A 369 -21.26 -8.49 -8.76
CA GLY A 369 -21.74 -7.64 -7.66
C GLY A 369 -20.60 -6.88 -6.99
N GLU A 370 -20.94 -6.05 -6.02
CA GLU A 370 -19.96 -5.29 -5.24
C GLU A 370 -19.21 -6.21 -4.27
N LEU A 371 -17.87 -6.12 -4.28
CA LEU A 371 -17.04 -6.77 -3.27
C LEU A 371 -17.21 -6.04 -1.94
N VAL A 372 -17.65 -6.79 -0.92
CA VAL A 372 -17.81 -6.29 0.44
C VAL A 372 -16.93 -7.12 1.39
N HIS A 373 -16.06 -6.43 2.12
CA HIS A 373 -15.12 -7.05 3.05
C HIS A 373 -15.62 -6.86 4.49
N ARG A 374 -15.74 -7.97 5.24
CA ARG A 374 -15.99 -7.97 6.68
C ARG A 374 -14.90 -8.71 7.42
N GLY A 375 -14.67 -8.32 8.67
CA GLY A 375 -13.71 -8.98 9.57
C GLY A 375 -12.83 -8.00 10.34
N ALA A 376 -11.81 -8.53 11.02
CA ALA A 376 -10.95 -7.77 11.91
C ALA A 376 -10.07 -6.71 11.22
N LEU A 377 -9.95 -6.77 9.89
CA LEU A 377 -9.14 -5.84 9.11
C LEU A 377 -9.90 -4.58 8.66
N VAL A 378 -11.23 -4.54 8.84
CA VAL A 378 -12.05 -3.36 8.51
C VAL A 378 -11.58 -2.16 9.33
N GLY A 379 -11.11 -1.11 8.65
CA GLY A 379 -10.60 0.11 9.27
C GLY A 379 -11.68 0.91 10.03
N LEU A 380 -11.25 2.00 10.66
CA LEU A 380 -12.13 2.84 11.49
C LEU A 380 -12.87 3.94 10.69
N GLY A 381 -12.60 4.06 9.39
CA GLY A 381 -13.17 5.08 8.53
C GLY A 381 -12.11 5.98 7.89
N TYR A 382 -12.56 7.08 7.30
CA TYR A 382 -11.69 8.13 6.79
C TYR A 382 -11.56 9.27 7.80
N TRP A 383 -10.36 9.75 7.98
CA TRP A 383 -10.09 10.90 8.86
C TRP A 383 -10.78 12.15 8.31
N ASN A 384 -11.49 12.88 9.19
CA ASN A 384 -12.25 14.10 8.88
C ASN A 384 -13.23 14.03 7.68
N ASP A 385 -13.63 12.83 7.25
CA ASP A 385 -14.53 12.66 6.11
C ASP A 385 -15.68 11.69 6.47
N ALA A 386 -16.66 12.18 7.20
CA ALA A 386 -17.82 11.38 7.63
C ALA A 386 -18.69 10.93 6.45
N GLU A 387 -18.82 11.77 5.41
CA GLU A 387 -19.60 11.46 4.22
C GLU A 387 -19.00 10.29 3.46
N LYS A 388 -17.71 10.34 3.15
CA LYS A 388 -17.01 9.24 2.48
C LYS A 388 -16.91 8.01 3.35
N THR A 389 -16.80 8.17 4.67
CA THR A 389 -16.87 7.05 5.61
C THR A 389 -18.21 6.34 5.47
N ALA A 390 -19.32 7.05 5.50
CA ALA A 390 -20.66 6.48 5.34
C ALA A 390 -20.89 5.85 3.95
N GLU A 391 -20.21 6.31 2.91
CA GLU A 391 -20.26 5.71 1.57
C GLU A 391 -19.56 4.33 1.51
N ARG A 392 -18.49 4.15 2.27
CA ARG A 392 -17.60 2.96 2.19
C ARG A 392 -17.79 1.99 3.34
N TYR A 393 -17.97 2.50 4.55
CA TYR A 393 -18.16 1.70 5.76
C TYR A 393 -19.64 1.66 6.09
N LYS A 394 -20.31 0.58 5.68
CA LYS A 394 -21.76 0.44 5.85
C LYS A 394 -22.10 -0.72 6.76
N LEU A 395 -23.30 -0.65 7.32
CA LEU A 395 -23.86 -1.78 8.09
C LEU A 395 -23.96 -3.01 7.20
N LEU A 396 -23.49 -4.13 7.72
CA LEU A 396 -23.58 -5.40 7.03
C LEU A 396 -25.07 -5.84 6.97
N PRO A 397 -25.62 -6.08 5.75
CA PRO A 397 -26.99 -6.59 5.63
C PRO A 397 -27.10 -8.06 6.10
N GLY A 398 -28.30 -8.48 6.48
CA GLY A 398 -28.62 -9.88 6.78
C GLY A 398 -28.01 -10.44 8.07
N ARG A 399 -27.77 -9.61 9.09
CA ARG A 399 -27.29 -10.06 10.40
C ARG A 399 -28.31 -10.97 11.10
N ALA A 400 -27.82 -11.84 11.99
CA ALA A 400 -28.66 -12.65 12.82
C ALA A 400 -29.59 -11.79 13.69
N ALA A 401 -30.89 -12.11 13.67
CA ALA A 401 -31.85 -11.47 14.54
C ALA A 401 -31.44 -11.67 16.02
N GLY A 402 -31.44 -10.59 16.77
CA GLY A 402 -31.05 -10.61 18.19
C GLY A 402 -29.64 -10.05 18.47
N LEU A 403 -28.76 -9.89 17.49
CA LEU A 403 -27.53 -9.14 17.69
C LEU A 403 -27.80 -7.63 17.64
N GLN A 404 -27.61 -6.97 18.78
CA GLN A 404 -27.93 -5.53 18.91
C GLN A 404 -26.84 -4.60 18.38
N LEU A 405 -25.56 -4.98 18.57
CA LEU A 405 -24.45 -4.13 18.13
C LEU A 405 -24.26 -4.17 16.61
N PRO A 406 -24.13 -3.02 15.95
CA PRO A 406 -23.92 -2.96 14.51
C PRO A 406 -22.57 -3.56 14.12
N GLU A 407 -22.52 -4.24 12.98
CA GLU A 407 -21.27 -4.65 12.34
C GLU A 407 -21.12 -3.88 11.05
N PHE A 408 -19.97 -3.21 10.90
CA PHE A 408 -19.62 -2.49 9.68
C PHE A 408 -18.75 -3.35 8.78
N ALA A 409 -18.94 -3.19 7.48
CA ALA A 409 -18.13 -3.79 6.44
C ALA A 409 -17.68 -2.72 5.45
N VAL A 410 -16.56 -2.98 4.74
CA VAL A 410 -16.09 -2.10 3.68
C VAL A 410 -16.72 -2.49 2.36
N PHE A 411 -17.48 -1.58 1.78
CA PHE A 411 -18.02 -1.65 0.44
C PHE A 411 -16.98 -1.06 -0.51
N SER A 412 -16.27 -1.94 -1.24
CA SER A 412 -15.04 -1.57 -1.95
C SER A 412 -15.26 -0.64 -3.15
N GLY A 413 -16.45 -0.62 -3.72
CA GLY A 413 -16.75 0.01 -5.01
C GLY A 413 -16.16 -0.75 -6.19
N ASP A 414 -15.59 -1.92 -5.95
CA ASP A 414 -15.08 -2.83 -6.97
C ASP A 414 -16.15 -3.88 -7.29
N THR A 415 -16.39 -4.09 -8.58
CA THR A 415 -17.27 -5.15 -9.08
C THR A 415 -16.47 -6.42 -9.25
N VAL A 416 -16.95 -7.51 -8.69
CA VAL A 416 -16.35 -8.85 -8.80
C VAL A 416 -17.44 -9.88 -9.09
N ARG A 417 -17.06 -11.04 -9.58
CA ARG A 417 -17.90 -12.25 -9.60
C ARG A 417 -17.21 -13.37 -8.82
N ARG A 418 -17.99 -14.32 -8.33
CA ARG A 418 -17.50 -15.48 -7.58
C ARG A 418 -17.93 -16.75 -8.30
N ASP A 419 -17.00 -17.67 -8.58
CA ASP A 419 -17.32 -18.97 -9.15
C ASP A 419 -17.90 -19.95 -8.09
N ALA A 420 -18.48 -21.06 -8.54
CA ALA A 420 -19.04 -22.10 -7.67
C ALA A 420 -18.02 -22.73 -6.71
N ALA A 421 -16.71 -22.62 -6.99
CA ALA A 421 -15.65 -23.04 -6.10
C ALA A 421 -15.25 -21.95 -5.08
N GLY A 422 -15.87 -20.76 -5.14
CA GLY A 422 -15.68 -19.64 -4.24
C GLY A 422 -14.50 -18.74 -4.58
N PHE A 423 -13.89 -18.87 -5.76
CA PHE A 423 -12.85 -17.97 -6.23
C PHE A 423 -13.43 -16.70 -6.83
N LEU A 424 -12.79 -15.58 -6.55
CA LEU A 424 -13.21 -14.25 -6.96
C LEU A 424 -12.46 -13.80 -8.20
N TYR A 425 -13.16 -13.08 -9.08
CA TYR A 425 -12.61 -12.51 -10.30
C TYR A 425 -12.97 -11.03 -10.35
N PHE A 426 -11.97 -10.18 -10.51
CA PHE A 426 -12.15 -8.75 -10.63
C PHE A 426 -12.77 -8.43 -11.99
N VAL A 427 -13.86 -7.67 -11.99
CA VAL A 427 -14.54 -7.21 -13.22
C VAL A 427 -14.16 -5.76 -13.53
N GLY A 428 -14.17 -4.87 -12.52
CA GLY A 428 -13.82 -3.47 -12.71
C GLY A 428 -14.19 -2.61 -11.52
N ARG A 429 -13.79 -1.35 -11.55
CA ARG A 429 -14.22 -0.37 -10.56
C ARG A 429 -15.55 0.24 -10.97
N ARG A 430 -16.47 0.38 -10.03
CA ARG A 430 -17.79 0.93 -10.27
C ARG A 430 -17.77 2.36 -10.81
N ASP A 431 -16.80 3.16 -10.34
CA ASP A 431 -16.56 4.55 -10.73
C ASP A 431 -15.69 4.73 -11.98
N GLU A 432 -15.03 3.67 -12.45
CA GLU A 432 -14.17 3.67 -13.65
C GLU A 432 -14.81 2.94 -14.85
N MET A 433 -15.94 2.27 -14.67
CA MET A 433 -16.62 1.56 -15.77
C MET A 433 -17.05 2.52 -16.87
N ILE A 434 -16.61 2.26 -18.07
CA ILE A 434 -16.95 3.04 -19.27
C ILE A 434 -18.39 2.69 -19.69
N LYS A 435 -19.23 3.70 -19.78
CA LYS A 435 -20.65 3.53 -20.17
C LYS A 435 -20.81 3.84 -21.67
N THR A 436 -20.60 2.86 -22.51
CA THR A 436 -20.65 3.02 -23.98
C THR A 436 -21.78 2.19 -24.60
N SER A 437 -22.58 2.81 -25.47
CA SER A 437 -23.65 2.12 -26.23
C SER A 437 -24.61 1.29 -25.36
N GLY A 438 -24.86 1.73 -24.11
CA GLY A 438 -25.70 1.01 -23.15
C GLY A 438 -24.99 -0.11 -22.38
N TYR A 439 -23.73 -0.40 -22.71
CA TYR A 439 -22.90 -1.38 -22.00
C TYR A 439 -22.05 -0.71 -20.93
N ARG A 440 -21.65 -1.49 -19.92
CA ARG A 440 -20.62 -1.13 -18.93
C ARG A 440 -19.37 -1.95 -19.21
N VAL A 441 -18.34 -1.28 -19.68
CA VAL A 441 -17.08 -1.91 -20.10
C VAL A 441 -16.00 -1.61 -19.08
N SER A 442 -15.27 -2.63 -18.66
CA SER A 442 -14.12 -2.47 -17.79
C SER A 442 -12.92 -1.91 -18.55
N PRO A 443 -12.32 -0.78 -18.15
CA PRO A 443 -11.06 -0.33 -18.71
C PRO A 443 -9.96 -1.40 -18.64
N THR A 444 -9.92 -2.12 -17.52
CA THR A 444 -8.93 -3.18 -17.29
C THR A 444 -9.07 -4.33 -18.29
N GLU A 445 -10.30 -4.70 -18.65
CA GLU A 445 -10.54 -5.76 -19.64
C GLU A 445 -10.01 -5.38 -21.03
N ILE A 446 -10.19 -4.11 -21.41
CA ILE A 446 -9.64 -3.56 -22.66
C ILE A 446 -8.11 -3.58 -22.62
N GLU A 447 -7.53 -3.07 -21.52
CA GLU A 447 -6.09 -3.01 -21.31
C GLU A 447 -5.45 -4.40 -21.40
N GLU A 448 -6.09 -5.43 -20.84
CA GLU A 448 -5.61 -6.81 -20.91
C GLU A 448 -5.55 -7.37 -22.31
N ILE A 449 -6.60 -7.13 -23.11
CA ILE A 449 -6.62 -7.56 -24.51
C ILE A 449 -5.52 -6.83 -25.28
N ILE A 450 -5.32 -5.54 -25.02
CA ILE A 450 -4.25 -4.74 -25.63
C ILE A 450 -2.87 -5.27 -25.23
N TYR A 451 -2.61 -5.55 -23.95
CA TYR A 451 -1.34 -6.14 -23.51
C TYR A 451 -1.07 -7.50 -24.15
N ALA A 452 -2.11 -8.33 -24.34
CA ALA A 452 -1.96 -9.64 -24.98
C ALA A 452 -1.51 -9.54 -26.46
N THR A 453 -1.68 -8.39 -27.11
CA THR A 453 -1.18 -8.16 -28.49
C THR A 453 0.34 -8.01 -28.55
N ARG A 454 1.00 -7.64 -27.43
CA ARG A 454 2.44 -7.30 -27.33
C ARG A 454 2.89 -6.12 -28.23
N LEU A 455 1.95 -5.33 -28.72
CA LEU A 455 2.23 -4.15 -29.55
C LEU A 455 2.47 -2.89 -28.72
N VAL A 456 2.37 -2.96 -27.39
CA VAL A 456 2.55 -1.85 -26.47
C VAL A 456 3.38 -2.27 -25.26
N ALA A 457 4.14 -1.33 -24.66
CA ALA A 457 4.79 -1.53 -23.37
C ALA A 457 3.84 -1.24 -22.22
N GLU A 458 3.11 -0.13 -22.29
CA GLU A 458 2.10 0.29 -21.32
C GLU A 458 0.87 0.80 -22.06
N CYS A 459 -0.32 0.60 -21.46
CA CYS A 459 -1.54 1.23 -21.95
C CYS A 459 -2.50 1.54 -20.81
N VAL A 460 -3.38 2.50 -21.06
CA VAL A 460 -4.49 2.86 -20.18
C VAL A 460 -5.71 3.16 -21.03
N ALA A 461 -6.86 2.58 -20.64
CA ALA A 461 -8.15 2.82 -21.27
C ALA A 461 -9.06 3.65 -20.35
N PHE A 462 -9.85 4.57 -20.90
CA PHE A 462 -10.84 5.36 -20.16
C PHE A 462 -11.97 5.81 -21.08
N GLY A 463 -13.10 6.20 -20.48
CA GLY A 463 -14.24 6.74 -21.19
C GLY A 463 -14.10 8.23 -21.44
N VAL A 464 -14.42 8.67 -22.64
CA VAL A 464 -14.57 10.07 -23.02
C VAL A 464 -16.02 10.30 -23.43
N ASP A 465 -16.64 11.36 -22.94
CA ASP A 465 -18.06 11.65 -23.20
C ASP A 465 -18.35 11.78 -24.71
N HIS A 466 -19.45 11.20 -25.14
CA HIS A 466 -19.89 11.19 -26.52
C HIS A 466 -21.41 11.44 -26.61
N PRO A 467 -21.86 12.37 -27.45
CA PRO A 467 -23.24 12.85 -27.44
C PRO A 467 -24.30 11.78 -27.76
N VAL A 468 -23.93 10.70 -28.48
CA VAL A 468 -24.86 9.64 -28.89
C VAL A 468 -24.63 8.34 -28.11
N LEU A 469 -23.39 7.98 -27.82
CA LEU A 469 -23.01 6.68 -27.24
C LEU A 469 -22.90 6.69 -25.70
N GLY A 470 -23.09 7.85 -25.09
CA GLY A 470 -22.77 8.10 -23.69
C GLY A 470 -21.27 8.35 -23.51
N GLN A 471 -20.46 7.32 -23.66
CA GLN A 471 -18.98 7.44 -23.72
C GLN A 471 -18.43 6.65 -24.88
N VAL A 472 -17.25 7.02 -25.36
CA VAL A 472 -16.39 6.23 -26.24
C VAL A 472 -15.12 5.85 -25.53
N ILE A 473 -14.54 4.74 -25.91
CA ILE A 473 -13.31 4.23 -25.33
C ILE A 473 -12.13 4.91 -25.97
N GLN A 474 -11.30 5.55 -25.14
CA GLN A 474 -10.02 6.13 -25.52
C GLN A 474 -8.90 5.32 -24.88
N VAL A 475 -7.80 5.12 -25.61
CA VAL A 475 -6.60 4.46 -25.10
C VAL A 475 -5.40 5.36 -25.27
N ILE A 476 -4.52 5.41 -24.29
CA ILE A 476 -3.17 5.95 -24.42
C ILE A 476 -2.20 4.79 -24.29
N ALA A 477 -1.24 4.67 -25.23
CA ALA A 477 -0.29 3.57 -25.26
C ALA A 477 1.15 4.05 -25.48
N THR A 478 2.12 3.27 -24.97
CA THR A 478 3.54 3.52 -25.16
C THR A 478 4.17 2.44 -26.04
N PRO A 479 5.25 2.75 -26.80
CA PRO A 479 5.91 1.81 -27.69
C PRO A 479 6.41 0.57 -26.96
N PRO A 480 6.37 -0.62 -27.60
CA PRO A 480 6.95 -1.83 -27.03
C PRO A 480 8.48 -1.73 -26.98
N PRO A 481 9.16 -2.52 -26.12
CA PRO A 481 10.61 -2.54 -26.05
C PRO A 481 11.25 -2.79 -27.41
N GLY A 482 12.21 -1.94 -27.78
CA GLY A 482 12.92 -2.03 -29.07
C GLY A 482 12.23 -1.34 -30.24
N SER A 483 11.14 -0.60 -30.00
CA SER A 483 10.48 0.26 -30.96
C SER A 483 10.34 1.68 -30.42
N ASP A 484 10.43 2.67 -31.30
CA ASP A 484 10.21 4.08 -30.96
C ASP A 484 8.74 4.51 -31.13
N GLU A 485 7.92 3.67 -31.79
CA GLU A 485 6.53 3.96 -32.11
C GLU A 485 5.61 2.77 -31.83
N VAL A 486 4.34 3.06 -31.57
CA VAL A 486 3.25 2.08 -31.50
C VAL A 486 2.67 1.91 -32.89
N ASP A 487 2.60 0.68 -33.38
CA ASP A 487 1.82 0.38 -34.61
C ASP A 487 0.32 0.40 -34.28
N VAL A 488 -0.27 1.60 -34.32
CA VAL A 488 -1.70 1.84 -34.02
C VAL A 488 -2.59 1.08 -35.00
N ALA A 489 -2.19 0.93 -36.26
CA ALA A 489 -3.00 0.24 -37.27
C ALA A 489 -3.11 -1.25 -36.96
N ALA A 490 -1.96 -1.90 -36.65
CA ALA A 490 -1.94 -3.30 -36.23
C ALA A 490 -2.66 -3.50 -34.89
N LEU A 491 -2.48 -2.60 -33.94
CA LEU A 491 -3.16 -2.65 -32.64
C LEU A 491 -4.69 -2.60 -32.80
N MET A 492 -5.20 -1.64 -33.56
CA MET A 492 -6.62 -1.49 -33.82
C MET A 492 -7.21 -2.68 -34.59
N GLN A 493 -6.43 -3.28 -35.50
CA GLN A 493 -6.83 -4.51 -36.18
C GLN A 493 -6.98 -5.67 -35.19
N GLN A 494 -6.05 -5.84 -34.25
CA GLN A 494 -6.13 -6.86 -33.21
C GLN A 494 -7.32 -6.60 -32.26
N CYS A 495 -7.55 -5.35 -31.85
CA CYS A 495 -8.70 -5.00 -31.04
C CYS A 495 -10.01 -5.39 -31.72
N ARG A 496 -10.20 -5.08 -33.02
CA ARG A 496 -11.39 -5.46 -33.79
C ARG A 496 -11.57 -6.98 -33.93
N ARG A 497 -10.50 -7.75 -33.90
CA ARG A 497 -10.54 -9.23 -33.96
C ARG A 497 -10.87 -9.89 -32.64
N GLN A 498 -10.44 -9.28 -31.52
CA GLN A 498 -10.48 -9.91 -30.20
C GLN A 498 -11.57 -9.32 -29.28
N MET A 499 -12.10 -8.13 -29.62
CA MET A 499 -13.10 -7.42 -28.82
C MET A 499 -14.46 -7.36 -29.54
N PRO A 500 -15.58 -7.45 -28.79
CA PRO A 500 -16.88 -7.03 -29.30
C PRO A 500 -16.85 -5.57 -29.78
N ALA A 501 -17.65 -5.21 -30.75
CA ALA A 501 -17.64 -3.89 -31.38
C ALA A 501 -17.76 -2.72 -30.38
N TYR A 502 -18.54 -2.89 -29.30
CA TYR A 502 -18.74 -1.87 -28.28
C TYR A 502 -17.52 -1.70 -27.33
N MET A 503 -16.55 -2.62 -27.35
CA MET A 503 -15.30 -2.55 -26.57
C MET A 503 -14.12 -2.04 -27.40
N VAL A 504 -14.24 -1.95 -28.70
CA VAL A 504 -13.14 -1.48 -29.57
C VAL A 504 -12.89 0.00 -29.30
N PRO A 505 -11.63 0.40 -29.00
CA PRO A 505 -11.30 1.81 -28.81
C PRO A 505 -11.71 2.67 -30.01
N ALA A 506 -12.28 3.84 -29.75
CA ALA A 506 -12.56 4.83 -30.77
C ALA A 506 -11.27 5.48 -31.30
N ALA A 507 -10.29 5.65 -30.43
CA ALA A 507 -8.96 6.15 -30.81
C ALA A 507 -7.89 5.62 -29.84
N VAL A 508 -6.65 5.59 -30.34
CA VAL A 508 -5.45 5.27 -29.59
C VAL A 508 -4.47 6.43 -29.78
N ASP A 509 -4.18 7.14 -28.69
CA ASP A 509 -3.09 8.13 -28.65
C ASP A 509 -1.81 7.46 -28.20
N THR A 510 -0.68 7.96 -28.66
CA THR A 510 0.64 7.41 -28.35
C THR A 510 1.47 8.42 -27.56
N GLN A 511 2.22 7.93 -26.58
CA GLN A 511 3.11 8.73 -25.78
C GLN A 511 4.51 8.10 -25.75
N ALA A 512 5.53 8.89 -25.95
CA ALA A 512 6.93 8.45 -25.76
C ALA A 512 7.25 8.35 -24.26
N GLY A 513 7.96 7.29 -23.87
CA GLY A 513 8.34 7.05 -22.48
C GLY A 513 7.20 6.51 -21.60
N PRO A 514 7.49 6.25 -20.32
CA PRO A 514 6.55 5.61 -19.40
C PRO A 514 5.35 6.51 -19.10
N LEU A 515 4.18 5.89 -18.89
CA LEU A 515 2.97 6.61 -18.51
C LEU A 515 3.11 7.21 -17.08
N PRO A 516 2.53 8.40 -16.81
CA PRO A 516 2.50 9.01 -15.49
C PRO A 516 1.93 8.07 -14.45
N ARG A 517 2.55 8.10 -13.26
CA ARG A 517 2.15 7.24 -12.14
C ARG A 517 1.80 8.08 -10.93
N ASN A 518 0.82 7.59 -10.17
CA ASN A 518 0.52 8.14 -8.86
C ASN A 518 1.64 7.78 -7.84
N PRO A 519 1.66 8.39 -6.65
CA PRO A 519 2.66 8.12 -5.62
C PRO A 519 2.78 6.64 -5.20
N ASN A 520 1.75 5.84 -5.46
CA ASN A 520 1.73 4.40 -5.17
C ASN A 520 2.28 3.54 -6.32
N GLY A 521 2.81 4.16 -7.40
CA GLY A 521 3.40 3.48 -8.54
C GLY A 521 2.40 2.95 -9.58
N LYS A 522 1.09 3.20 -9.43
CA LYS A 522 0.06 2.84 -10.42
C LYS A 522 -0.03 3.90 -11.52
N ILE A 523 -0.36 3.50 -12.76
CA ILE A 523 -0.65 4.45 -13.84
C ILE A 523 -1.77 5.39 -13.39
N ASP A 524 -1.55 6.69 -13.51
CA ASP A 524 -2.53 7.72 -13.12
C ASP A 524 -3.52 7.97 -14.26
N ARG A 525 -4.53 7.10 -14.38
CA ARG A 525 -5.58 7.18 -15.41
C ARG A 525 -6.30 8.53 -15.41
N LYS A 526 -6.52 9.12 -14.23
CA LYS A 526 -7.24 10.40 -14.11
C LYS A 526 -6.43 11.57 -14.64
N LEU A 527 -5.15 11.62 -14.29
CA LEU A 527 -4.24 12.64 -14.80
C LEU A 527 -4.13 12.53 -16.33
N LEU A 528 -3.99 11.33 -16.87
CA LEU A 528 -3.89 11.08 -18.30
C LEU A 528 -5.16 11.47 -19.04
N ALA A 529 -6.34 11.09 -18.51
CA ALA A 529 -7.63 11.49 -19.08
C ALA A 529 -7.81 13.02 -19.08
N ALA A 530 -7.49 13.69 -17.98
CA ALA A 530 -7.58 15.15 -17.85
C ALA A 530 -6.63 15.87 -18.83
N THR A 531 -5.38 15.40 -18.94
CA THR A 531 -4.38 15.98 -19.85
C THR A 531 -4.80 15.87 -21.32
N LEU A 532 -5.35 14.69 -21.69
CA LEU A 532 -5.80 14.47 -23.07
C LEU A 532 -7.02 15.35 -23.42
N LEU A 533 -7.96 15.51 -22.47
CA LEU A 533 -9.14 16.36 -22.69
C LEU A 533 -8.73 17.83 -22.83
N ALA A 534 -7.84 18.33 -21.94
CA ALA A 534 -7.33 19.71 -22.02
C ALA A 534 -6.58 19.98 -23.33
N GLY A 535 -5.84 19.00 -23.85
CA GLY A 535 -5.14 19.12 -25.15
C GLY A 535 -6.04 19.10 -26.38
N ARG A 536 -7.33 18.71 -26.25
CA ARG A 536 -8.33 18.72 -27.33
C ARG A 536 -9.19 19.98 -27.35
N GLU A 537 -9.22 20.74 -26.23
CA GLU A 537 -9.93 22.01 -26.12
C GLU A 537 -9.04 23.21 -26.50
N ALA A 538 -7.73 23.03 -26.61
CA ALA A 538 -6.76 24.02 -27.05
C ALA A 538 -6.46 23.89 -28.55
#